data_6b975091d7e8eaedae6121264a2aab52
#
_entry.id   6b975091d7e8eaedae6121264a2aab52
#
_cell.length_a   1.000
_cell.length_b   1.000
_cell.length_c   1.000
_cell.angle_alpha   90.00
_cell.angle_beta   90.00
_cell.angle_gamma   90.00
#
_symmetry.space_group_name_H-M   'P 1'
#
loop_
_entity.id
_entity.type
_entity.pdbx_description
1 polymer ?
#
loop_
_entity_poly.entity_id
_entity_poly.type
_entity_poly.pdbx_seq_one_letter_code
_entity_poly.pdbx_strand_id
1 'polypeptide(L)'
;MARPKTHQERSLFIAWIIEMVKKHGRATTKDVVEMFGLHRSTAEKYIRVAVEQGQLIRHGRCGVFRDQRAVIDFDMERFTHRGAAE
;
A
#
# COMPACT_ATOMS: atom_id res chain seq x y z
N MET A 1 -11.32 18.68 16.86
CA MET A 1 -11.39 17.35 17.46
C MET A 1 -11.79 16.30 16.45
N ALA A 2 -11.02 15.26 16.38
CA ALA A 2 -11.29 14.21 15.38
C ALA A 2 -12.42 13.31 15.85
N ARG A 3 -13.45 13.16 15.04
CA ARG A 3 -14.51 12.21 15.31
C ARG A 3 -14.18 10.87 14.64
N PRO A 4 -14.74 9.76 15.13
CA PRO A 4 -14.53 8.48 14.48
C PRO A 4 -15.02 8.55 13.03
N LYS A 5 -14.28 7.95 12.13
CA LYS A 5 -14.68 7.93 10.73
C LYS A 5 -15.88 7.01 10.56
N THR A 6 -16.82 7.42 9.72
CA THR A 6 -17.98 6.59 9.42
C THR A 6 -17.56 5.40 8.58
N HIS A 7 -18.41 4.38 8.52
CA HIS A 7 -18.17 3.22 7.67
C HIS A 7 -17.96 3.66 6.21
N GLN A 8 -18.73 4.63 5.78
CA GLN A 8 -18.66 5.15 4.42
C GLN A 8 -17.32 5.82 4.15
N GLU A 9 -16.83 6.61 5.09
CA GLU A 9 -15.54 7.27 4.97
C GLU A 9 -14.40 6.26 4.92
N ARG A 10 -14.47 5.24 5.76
CA ARG A 10 -13.47 4.16 5.74
C ARG A 10 -13.46 3.43 4.41
N SER A 11 -14.63 3.16 3.86
CA SER A 11 -14.74 2.49 2.57
C SER A 11 -14.09 3.32 1.46
N LEU A 12 -14.27 4.63 1.50
CA LEU A 12 -13.63 5.54 0.54
C LEU A 12 -12.10 5.50 0.65
N PHE A 13 -11.57 5.56 1.87
CA PHE A 13 -10.12 5.50 2.07
C PHE A 13 -9.56 4.17 1.58
N ILE A 14 -10.26 3.08 1.89
CA ILE A 14 -9.83 1.75 1.46
C ILE A 14 -9.85 1.65 -0.06
N ALA A 15 -10.90 2.14 -0.70
CA ALA A 15 -11.01 2.15 -2.16
C ALA A 15 -9.87 2.97 -2.80
N TRP A 16 -9.56 4.13 -2.23
CA TRP A 16 -8.47 4.96 -2.73
C TRP A 16 -7.12 4.28 -2.58
N ILE A 17 -6.89 3.57 -1.47
CA ILE A 17 -5.65 2.82 -1.28
C ILE A 17 -5.52 1.75 -2.35
N ILE A 18 -6.59 1.00 -2.60
CA ILE A 18 -6.59 -0.05 -3.62
C ILE A 18 -6.29 0.55 -4.99
N GLU A 19 -6.96 1.64 -5.32
CA GLU A 19 -6.77 2.30 -6.61
C GLU A 19 -5.34 2.81 -6.77
N MET A 20 -4.79 3.43 -5.72
CA MET A 20 -3.44 3.94 -5.72
C MET A 20 -2.43 2.82 -5.96
N VAL A 21 -2.60 1.70 -5.25
CA VAL A 21 -1.71 0.55 -5.41
C VAL A 21 -1.80 -0.01 -6.82
N LYS A 22 -3.01 -0.13 -7.36
CA LYS A 22 -3.20 -0.67 -8.71
C LYS A 22 -2.62 0.26 -9.77
N LYS A 23 -2.72 1.56 -9.55
CA LYS A 23 -2.21 2.54 -10.49
C LYS A 23 -0.68 2.61 -10.47
N HIS A 24 -0.09 2.63 -9.29
CA HIS A 24 1.36 2.78 -9.13
C HIS A 24 2.10 1.46 -8.98
N GLY A 25 1.36 0.37 -8.75
CA GLY A 25 1.94 -0.95 -8.58
C GLY A 25 2.38 -1.26 -7.17
N ARG A 26 2.60 -0.26 -6.35
CA ARG A 26 3.10 -0.41 -4.98
C ARG A 26 2.74 0.80 -4.13
N ALA A 27 2.51 0.56 -2.84
CA ALA A 27 2.35 1.63 -1.85
C ALA A 27 2.87 1.14 -0.50
N THR A 28 3.40 2.08 0.29
CA THR A 28 3.87 1.77 1.64
C THR A 28 2.93 2.39 2.66
N THR A 29 3.05 1.95 3.92
CA THR A 29 2.30 2.57 5.03
C THR A 29 2.62 4.06 5.12
N LYS A 30 3.88 4.41 4.92
CA LYS A 30 4.30 5.81 4.95
C LYS A 30 3.58 6.63 3.88
N ASP A 31 3.44 6.09 2.69
CA ASP A 31 2.72 6.76 1.60
C ASP A 31 1.28 7.05 2.00
N VAL A 32 0.61 6.08 2.61
CA VAL A 32 -0.78 6.23 3.05
C VAL A 32 -0.88 7.27 4.16
N VAL A 33 0.03 7.21 5.12
CA VAL A 33 0.07 8.18 6.22
C VAL A 33 0.22 9.61 5.69
N GLU A 34 1.15 9.82 4.77
CA GLU A 34 1.40 11.15 4.22
C GLU A 34 0.26 11.64 3.34
N MET A 35 -0.28 10.75 2.53
CA MET A 35 -1.33 11.12 1.57
C MET A 35 -2.64 11.51 2.26
N PHE A 36 -3.04 10.76 3.29
CA PHE A 36 -4.32 10.94 3.93
C PHE A 36 -4.24 11.61 5.30
N GLY A 37 -3.04 11.89 5.79
CA GLY A 37 -2.87 12.48 7.11
C GLY A 37 -3.35 11.59 8.25
N LEU A 38 -3.17 10.29 8.12
CA LEU A 38 -3.61 9.32 9.11
C LEU A 38 -2.49 8.95 10.07
N HIS A 39 -2.86 8.49 11.26
CA HIS A 39 -1.92 7.85 12.15
C HIS A 39 -1.45 6.53 11.53
N ARG A 40 -0.22 6.15 11.83
CA ARG A 40 0.35 4.91 11.29
C ARG A 40 -0.50 3.69 11.62
N SER A 41 -0.99 3.59 12.85
CA SER A 41 -1.83 2.46 13.24
C SER A 41 -3.14 2.41 12.46
N THR A 42 -3.75 3.57 12.21
CA THR A 42 -4.97 3.66 11.43
C THR A 42 -4.70 3.31 9.96
N ALA A 43 -3.60 3.82 9.41
CA ALA A 43 -3.20 3.51 8.05
C ALA A 43 -2.97 2.01 7.87
N GLU A 44 -2.31 1.38 8.85
CA GLU A 44 -2.07 -0.06 8.82
C GLU A 44 -3.37 -0.86 8.78
N LYS A 45 -4.37 -0.45 9.57
CA LYS A 45 -5.67 -1.12 9.57
C LYS A 45 -6.35 -1.02 8.22
N TYR A 46 -6.33 0.16 7.63
CA TYR A 46 -6.95 0.37 6.32
C TYR A 46 -6.22 -0.40 5.22
N ILE A 47 -4.90 -0.44 5.29
CA ILE A 47 -4.09 -1.21 4.34
C ILE A 47 -4.43 -2.69 4.44
N ARG A 48 -4.57 -3.21 5.66
CA ARG A 48 -4.92 -4.62 5.86
C ARG A 48 -6.24 -4.96 5.19
N VAL A 49 -7.25 -4.11 5.35
CA VAL A 49 -8.55 -4.32 4.72
C VAL A 49 -8.43 -4.17 3.20
N ALA A 50 -7.65 -3.21 2.74
CA ALA A 50 -7.44 -3.02 1.29
C ALA A 50 -6.78 -4.24 0.66
N VAL A 51 -5.83 -4.87 1.36
CA VAL A 51 -5.18 -6.08 0.88
C VAL A 51 -6.21 -7.18 0.66
N GLU A 52 -7.12 -7.35 1.62
CA GLU A 52 -8.17 -8.37 1.49
C GLU A 52 -9.16 -8.04 0.39
N GLN A 53 -9.69 -6.82 0.38
CA GLN A 53 -10.73 -6.44 -0.57
C GLN A 53 -10.22 -6.30 -1.99
N GLY A 54 -9.00 -5.78 -2.15
CA GLY A 54 -8.41 -5.54 -3.46
C GLY A 54 -7.55 -6.68 -3.98
N GLN A 55 -7.46 -7.76 -3.23
CA GLN A 55 -6.60 -8.90 -3.58
C GLN A 55 -5.16 -8.45 -3.84
N LEU A 56 -4.68 -7.54 -2.99
CA LEU A 56 -3.33 -7.03 -3.08
C LEU A 56 -2.36 -7.98 -2.37
N ILE A 57 -1.07 -7.78 -2.61
CA ILE A 57 -0.04 -8.63 -2.02
C ILE A 57 0.83 -7.79 -1.09
N ARG A 58 0.95 -8.23 0.15
CA ARG A 58 1.83 -7.59 1.11
C ARG A 58 3.18 -8.28 1.08
N HIS A 59 4.25 -7.50 0.85
CA HIS A 59 5.60 -8.03 0.69
C HIS A 59 6.51 -7.46 1.77
N GLY A 60 6.36 -7.96 2.98
CA GLY A 60 7.19 -7.58 4.10
C GLY A 60 7.25 -6.08 4.33
N ARG A 61 8.46 -5.56 4.48
CA ARG A 61 8.68 -4.13 4.71
C ARG A 61 8.66 -3.31 3.43
N CYS A 62 8.59 -3.97 2.30
CA CYS A 62 8.61 -3.28 1.01
C CYS A 62 7.29 -2.62 0.69
N GLY A 63 6.23 -2.98 1.40
CA GLY A 63 4.92 -2.38 1.23
C GLY A 63 3.91 -3.33 0.63
N VAL A 64 2.89 -2.75 0.02
CA VAL A 64 1.79 -3.49 -0.58
C VAL A 64 1.87 -3.35 -2.09
N PHE A 65 1.72 -4.45 -2.80
CA PHE A 65 1.85 -4.51 -4.26
C PHE A 65 0.52 -4.88 -4.90
N ARG A 66 0.35 -4.44 -6.12
CA ARG A 66 -0.85 -4.70 -6.91
C ARG A 66 -1.08 -6.19 -7.12
N ASP A 67 -0.04 -6.92 -7.50
CA ASP A 67 -0.12 -8.35 -7.77
C ASP A 67 1.27 -8.97 -7.67
N GLN A 68 1.33 -10.28 -7.92
CA GLN A 68 2.59 -11.02 -7.83
C GLN A 68 3.62 -10.52 -8.83
N ARG A 69 3.17 -10.11 -10.00
CA ARG A 69 4.07 -9.59 -11.03
C ARG A 69 4.74 -8.31 -10.58
N ALA A 70 4.00 -7.43 -9.89
CA ALA A 70 4.56 -6.19 -9.37
C ALA A 70 5.64 -6.48 -8.33
N VAL A 71 5.44 -7.51 -7.50
CA VAL A 71 6.44 -7.95 -6.52
C VAL A 71 7.71 -8.42 -7.25
N ILE A 72 7.52 -9.26 -8.25
CA ILE A 72 8.65 -9.80 -9.03
C ILE A 72 9.41 -8.67 -9.71
N ASP A 73 8.71 -7.76 -10.36
CA ASP A 73 9.34 -6.62 -11.03
C ASP A 73 10.14 -5.77 -10.05
N PHE A 74 9.60 -5.52 -8.86
CA PHE A 74 10.27 -4.76 -7.84
C PHE A 74 11.55 -5.46 -7.36
N ASP A 75 11.46 -6.76 -7.10
CA ASP A 75 12.62 -7.52 -6.64
C ASP A 75 13.68 -7.62 -7.73
N MET A 76 13.27 -7.80 -8.98
CA MET A 76 14.19 -7.84 -10.12
C MET A 76 14.91 -6.50 -10.28
N GLU A 77 14.18 -5.41 -10.16
CA GLU A 77 14.77 -4.08 -10.27
C GLU A 77 15.81 -3.83 -9.17
N ARG A 78 15.49 -4.22 -7.94
CA ARG A 78 16.42 -4.11 -6.83
C ARG A 78 17.67 -4.94 -7.07
N PHE A 79 17.49 -6.15 -7.55
CA PHE A 79 18.60 -7.06 -7.83
C PHE A 79 19.48 -6.51 -8.93
N THR A 80 18.88 -5.95 -9.98
CA THR A 80 19.61 -5.37 -11.10
C THR A 80 20.44 -4.17 -10.65
N HIS A 81 19.89 -3.31 -9.84
CA HIS A 81 20.63 -2.17 -9.29
C HIS A 81 21.79 -2.62 -8.44
N ARG A 82 21.58 -3.64 -7.63
CA ARG A 82 22.64 -4.18 -6.78
C ARG A 82 23.77 -4.79 -7.62
N GLY A 83 23.38 -5.53 -8.66
CA GLY A 83 24.35 -6.13 -9.56
C GLY A 83 25.14 -5.09 -10.34
N ALA A 84 24.48 -4.01 -10.73
CA ALA A 84 25.14 -2.92 -11.47
C ALA A 84 26.16 -2.18 -10.61
N ALA A 85 25.99 -2.20 -9.30
CA ALA A 85 26.90 -1.55 -8.37
C ALA A 85 28.22 -2.31 -8.21
N GLU A 86 28.26 -3.53 -8.62
CA GLU A 86 29.47 -4.33 -8.59
C GLU A 86 30.28 -4.06 -9.87
#